data_926d60818c24dad6c61dfb99e85d0bdd
#
_entry.id   926d60818c24dad6c61dfb99e85d0bdd
#
_cell.length_a   1.000
_cell.length_b   1.000
_cell.length_c   1.000
_cell.angle_alpha   90.00
_cell.angle_beta   90.00
_cell.angle_gamma   90.00
#
_symmetry.space_group_name_H-M   'P 1'
#
loop_
_entity.id
_entity.type
_entity.pdbx_description
1 polymer ?
#
loop_
_entity_poly.entity_id
_entity_poly.type
_entity_poly.pdbx_seq_one_letter_code
_entity_poly.pdbx_strand_id
1 'polypeptide(L)'
;MQKQSRREFLKKAALGGAALSVMRVTPSVAQSKPTIKIDMPKTPAPMEYVRRVDFAAIAKSSANERFTQNLFDHTSGAKTCTINCIKTPAGGGSPAGMHIHAVDQIFYILSGTMSIEIESKQYDCSPGSLIIFPAGVRHRNWNGSSEPTVHLAFQTPLPDPNVPFAKSV
;
A
#
# COMPACT_ATOMS: atom_id res chain seq x y z
N MET A 1 -53.27 -12.63 10.99
CA MET A 1 -51.85 -13.06 10.81
C MET A 1 -51.39 -13.72 12.10
N GLN A 2 -51.38 -15.07 12.15
CA GLN A 2 -50.96 -15.82 13.35
C GLN A 2 -49.44 -16.02 13.36
N LYS A 3 -48.79 -15.58 14.43
CA LYS A 3 -47.37 -15.82 14.68
C LYS A 3 -47.13 -17.30 15.02
N GLN A 4 -46.49 -18.05 14.15
CA GLN A 4 -46.03 -19.39 14.47
C GLN A 4 -44.86 -19.33 15.47
N SER A 5 -45.04 -20.09 16.58
CA SER A 5 -44.08 -20.17 17.66
C SER A 5 -42.83 -21.03 17.27
N ARG A 6 -41.64 -20.59 17.69
CA ARG A 6 -40.35 -21.30 17.50
C ARG A 6 -40.35 -22.75 18.00
N ARG A 7 -41.31 -23.14 18.82
CA ARG A 7 -41.43 -24.51 19.35
C ARG A 7 -42.02 -25.54 18.38
N GLU A 8 -42.75 -25.11 17.35
CA GLU A 8 -43.30 -26.06 16.37
C GLU A 8 -42.28 -26.44 15.26
N PHE A 9 -41.29 -25.60 15.03
CA PHE A 9 -40.24 -25.90 14.05
C PHE A 9 -39.34 -27.06 14.48
N LEU A 10 -39.14 -27.26 15.80
CA LEU A 10 -38.27 -28.31 16.35
C LEU A 10 -38.90 -29.71 16.44
N LYS A 11 -40.22 -29.83 16.23
CA LYS A 11 -40.90 -31.14 16.32
C LYS A 11 -40.98 -31.90 14.99
N LYS A 12 -40.67 -31.27 13.86
CA LYS A 12 -40.69 -31.93 12.54
C LYS A 12 -39.36 -32.44 12.02
N ALA A 13 -38.26 -32.32 12.79
CA ALA A 13 -36.93 -32.76 12.40
C ALA A 13 -36.51 -34.14 12.95
N ALA A 14 -37.43 -34.92 13.51
CA ALA A 14 -37.11 -36.18 14.19
C ALA A 14 -37.81 -37.40 13.54
N LEU A 15 -37.73 -37.53 12.23
CA LEU A 15 -38.06 -38.81 11.55
C LEU A 15 -37.49 -38.78 10.12
N GLY A 16 -36.21 -39.08 10.04
CA GLY A 16 -35.51 -39.32 8.79
C GLY A 16 -34.16 -39.92 9.12
N GLY A 17 -34.11 -41.25 9.23
CA GLY A 17 -32.88 -41.99 9.41
C GLY A 17 -31.95 -41.75 8.21
N ALA A 18 -30.91 -41.01 8.38
CA ALA A 18 -29.80 -40.94 7.44
C ALA A 18 -28.57 -41.53 8.12
N ALA A 19 -28.02 -42.56 7.44
CA ALA A 19 -26.80 -43.25 7.83
C ALA A 19 -25.68 -42.24 8.10
N LEU A 20 -25.13 -42.27 9.31
CA LEU A 20 -23.92 -41.53 9.70
C LEU A 20 -22.73 -42.15 8.94
N SER A 21 -22.41 -41.61 7.78
CA SER A 21 -21.12 -41.79 7.17
C SER A 21 -20.08 -41.05 8.02
N VAL A 22 -19.31 -41.81 8.80
CA VAL A 22 -18.18 -41.27 9.54
C VAL A 22 -17.10 -40.86 8.53
N MET A 23 -17.12 -39.60 8.10
CA MET A 23 -15.97 -39.03 7.41
C MET A 23 -14.78 -39.02 8.37
N ARG A 24 -13.82 -39.93 8.14
CA ARG A 24 -12.49 -39.83 8.75
C ARG A 24 -11.88 -38.55 8.28
N VAL A 25 -11.86 -37.53 9.19
CA VAL A 25 -11.04 -36.35 9.00
C VAL A 25 -9.59 -36.81 9.12
N THR A 26 -8.92 -36.96 8.00
CA THR A 26 -7.46 -37.09 7.98
C THR A 26 -6.87 -35.80 8.55
N PRO A 27 -5.94 -35.87 9.49
CA PRO A 27 -5.30 -34.66 10.00
C PRO A 27 -4.62 -33.97 8.82
N SER A 28 -5.04 -32.74 8.54
CA SER A 28 -4.36 -31.86 7.59
C SER A 28 -2.91 -31.73 8.06
N VAL A 29 -1.98 -32.20 7.25
CA VAL A 29 -0.56 -31.93 7.45
C VAL A 29 -0.40 -30.43 7.46
N ALA A 30 -0.09 -29.87 8.62
CA ALA A 30 0.20 -28.46 8.78
C ALA A 30 1.36 -28.13 7.83
N GLN A 31 1.05 -27.47 6.72
CA GLN A 31 2.07 -26.94 5.83
C GLN A 31 2.90 -25.94 6.66
N SER A 32 4.14 -26.29 6.93
CA SER A 32 5.09 -25.38 7.54
C SER A 32 5.18 -24.12 6.67
N LYS A 33 4.91 -22.97 7.26
CA LYS A 33 5.11 -21.69 6.57
C LYS A 33 6.54 -21.64 6.07
N PRO A 34 6.79 -21.26 4.81
CA PRO A 34 8.15 -21.14 4.30
C PRO A 34 8.92 -20.17 5.19
N THR A 35 9.96 -20.65 5.83
CA THR A 35 10.89 -19.80 6.57
C THR A 35 11.73 -19.07 5.55
N ILE A 36 11.46 -17.79 5.36
CA ILE A 36 12.30 -16.93 4.52
C ILE A 36 13.62 -16.79 5.28
N LYS A 37 14.67 -17.45 4.79
CA LYS A 37 16.03 -17.19 5.25
C LYS A 37 16.46 -15.84 4.71
N ILE A 38 16.50 -14.83 5.59
CA ILE A 38 17.08 -13.53 5.26
C ILE A 38 18.58 -13.69 5.48
N ASP A 39 19.35 -13.71 4.39
CA ASP A 39 20.82 -13.65 4.47
C ASP A 39 21.19 -12.24 4.95
N MET A 40 21.47 -12.14 6.24
CA MET A 40 21.97 -10.91 6.82
C MET A 40 23.41 -10.70 6.37
N PRO A 41 23.81 -9.52 5.87
CA PRO A 41 25.17 -9.21 5.53
C PRO A 41 26.07 -9.39 6.78
N LYS A 42 27.23 -10.02 6.61
CA LYS A 42 28.16 -10.35 7.71
C LYS A 42 28.73 -9.11 8.42
N THR A 43 28.72 -7.97 7.78
CA THR A 43 29.10 -6.68 8.37
C THR A 43 28.20 -5.62 7.75
N PRO A 44 27.14 -5.17 8.45
CA PRO A 44 26.36 -4.05 7.94
C PRO A 44 27.25 -2.81 7.91
N ALA A 45 27.25 -2.08 6.79
CA ALA A 45 27.74 -0.72 6.78
C ALA A 45 27.05 0.06 7.91
N PRO A 46 27.68 1.08 8.50
CA PRO A 46 27.02 1.89 9.54
C PRO A 46 25.69 2.41 9.00
N MET A 47 24.61 1.87 9.53
CA MET A 47 23.25 2.20 9.09
C MET A 47 22.66 3.21 10.05
N GLU A 48 22.05 4.25 9.50
CA GLU A 48 21.19 5.12 10.26
C GLU A 48 19.81 4.48 10.37
N TYR A 49 19.53 3.77 11.45
CA TYR A 49 18.26 3.09 11.67
C TYR A 49 17.09 4.01 11.99
N VAL A 50 17.38 5.26 12.37
CA VAL A 50 16.37 6.24 12.76
C VAL A 50 16.61 7.54 12.01
N ARG A 51 15.62 7.98 11.25
CA ARG A 51 15.60 9.31 10.64
C ARG A 51 14.50 10.17 11.23
N ARG A 52 14.86 11.36 11.62
CA ARG A 52 13.90 12.40 12.02
C ARG A 52 13.69 13.34 10.85
N VAL A 53 12.44 13.51 10.44
CA VAL A 53 12.06 14.37 9.33
C VAL A 53 11.10 15.44 9.85
N ASP A 54 11.41 16.70 9.63
CA ASP A 54 10.49 17.78 9.93
C ASP A 54 9.53 17.99 8.75
N PHE A 55 8.47 17.21 8.73
CA PHE A 55 7.46 17.29 7.68
C PHE A 55 6.74 18.66 7.66
N ALA A 56 6.64 19.33 8.80
CA ALA A 56 6.03 20.67 8.86
C ALA A 56 6.92 21.72 8.19
N ALA A 57 8.23 21.64 8.37
CA ALA A 57 9.18 22.50 7.66
C ALA A 57 9.15 22.23 6.15
N ILE A 58 9.08 20.97 5.74
CA ILE A 58 8.96 20.59 4.31
C ILE A 58 7.67 21.19 3.72
N ALA A 59 6.54 21.08 4.40
CA ALA A 59 5.27 21.61 3.91
C ALA A 59 5.32 23.15 3.75
N LYS A 60 6.02 23.84 4.62
CA LYS A 60 6.18 25.30 4.61
C LYS A 60 7.30 25.81 3.69
N SER A 61 8.19 24.95 3.22
CA SER A 61 9.26 25.35 2.30
C SER A 61 8.66 25.87 1.00
N SER A 62 9.48 26.56 0.15
CA SER A 62 9.03 27.20 -1.11
C SER A 62 7.87 26.47 -1.79
N ALA A 63 6.72 27.15 -1.92
CA ALA A 63 5.45 26.54 -2.32
C ALA A 63 5.46 26.01 -3.77
N ASN A 64 6.34 26.53 -4.62
CA ASN A 64 6.29 26.35 -6.07
C ASN A 64 7.24 25.27 -6.60
N GLU A 65 8.01 24.62 -5.72
CA GLU A 65 8.98 23.61 -6.13
C GLU A 65 8.60 22.24 -5.64
N ARG A 66 8.72 21.26 -6.56
CA ARG A 66 8.67 19.86 -6.20
C ARG A 66 9.92 19.50 -5.41
N PHE A 67 9.74 18.82 -4.30
CA PHE A 67 10.81 18.33 -3.46
C PHE A 67 10.67 16.82 -3.28
N THR A 68 11.77 16.11 -3.41
CA THR A 68 11.83 14.67 -3.11
C THR A 68 13.06 14.40 -2.27
N GLN A 69 12.85 13.86 -1.09
CA GLN A 69 13.91 13.42 -0.19
C GLN A 69 13.84 11.91 -0.04
N ASN A 70 14.91 11.23 -0.39
CA ASN A 70 15.07 9.82 -0.08
C ASN A 70 15.30 9.68 1.44
N LEU A 71 14.48 8.87 2.09
CA LEU A 71 14.60 8.56 3.51
C LEU A 71 15.33 7.24 3.72
N PHE A 72 14.91 6.19 3.01
CA PHE A 72 15.52 4.87 3.05
C PHE A 72 15.51 4.21 1.68
N ASP A 73 16.63 3.58 1.33
CA ASP A 73 16.81 2.77 0.13
C ASP A 73 17.92 1.71 0.36
N HIS A 74 18.37 1.06 -0.70
CA HIS A 74 19.45 0.07 -0.63
C HIS A 74 20.77 0.66 -0.09
N THR A 75 21.06 1.95 -0.30
CA THR A 75 22.27 2.63 0.19
C THR A 75 22.22 2.89 1.68
N SER A 76 21.04 3.06 2.23
CA SER A 76 20.78 3.19 3.67
C SER A 76 20.49 1.84 4.36
N GLY A 77 20.66 0.72 3.64
CA GLY A 77 20.53 -0.63 4.18
C GLY A 77 19.14 -1.23 4.13
N ALA A 78 18.14 -0.56 3.56
CA ALA A 78 16.84 -1.15 3.31
C ALA A 78 16.98 -2.30 2.29
N LYS A 79 16.32 -3.43 2.56
CA LYS A 79 16.45 -4.66 1.75
C LYS A 79 15.29 -4.91 0.80
N THR A 80 14.13 -4.38 1.10
CA THR A 80 12.89 -4.74 0.40
C THR A 80 12.04 -3.54 -0.01
N CYS A 81 12.39 -2.34 0.42
CA CYS A 81 11.59 -1.15 0.08
C CYS A 81 12.46 0.10 -0.06
N THR A 82 11.93 1.09 -0.76
CA THR A 82 12.38 2.49 -0.66
C THR A 82 11.32 3.30 0.04
N ILE A 83 11.73 4.38 0.71
CA ILE A 83 10.83 5.35 1.33
C ILE A 83 11.31 6.75 0.97
N ASN A 84 10.42 7.51 0.35
CA ASN A 84 10.66 8.91 -0.01
C ASN A 84 9.65 9.82 0.68
N CYS A 85 10.08 11.00 1.09
CA CYS A 85 9.19 12.10 1.39
C CYS A 85 9.09 13.00 0.16
N ILE A 86 7.87 13.23 -0.32
CA ILE A 86 7.63 14.00 -1.54
C ILE A 86 6.69 15.15 -1.22
N LYS A 87 7.09 16.36 -1.63
CA LYS A 87 6.22 17.53 -1.68
C LYS A 87 5.88 17.81 -3.14
N THR A 88 4.60 17.97 -3.42
CA THR A 88 4.09 18.30 -4.75
C THR A 88 3.40 19.66 -4.69
N PRO A 89 3.87 20.67 -5.44
CA PRO A 89 3.25 21.99 -5.48
C PRO A 89 1.85 21.93 -6.11
N ALA A 90 1.08 23.00 -5.95
CA ALA A 90 -0.20 23.17 -6.62
C ALA A 90 -0.08 22.94 -8.14
N GLY A 91 -1.00 22.21 -8.73
CA GLY A 91 -0.97 21.83 -10.14
C GLY A 91 0.11 20.83 -10.54
N GLY A 92 1.01 20.47 -9.63
CA GLY A 92 2.08 19.51 -9.89
C GLY A 92 1.59 18.07 -9.90
N GLY A 93 2.36 17.20 -10.53
CA GLY A 93 2.18 15.74 -10.53
C GLY A 93 3.44 15.07 -11.01
N SER A 94 3.55 13.75 -10.89
CA SER A 94 4.72 13.05 -11.41
C SER A 94 4.48 11.55 -11.50
N PRO A 95 4.84 10.93 -12.65
CA PRO A 95 5.03 11.59 -13.95
C PRO A 95 3.73 12.22 -14.45
N ALA A 96 3.82 13.12 -15.42
CA ALA A 96 2.63 13.68 -16.04
C ALA A 96 1.88 12.60 -16.82
N GLY A 97 0.56 12.48 -16.58
CA GLY A 97 -0.30 11.52 -17.27
C GLY A 97 -0.35 10.13 -16.62
N MET A 98 -1.05 9.22 -17.29
CA MET A 98 -1.22 7.84 -16.82
C MET A 98 0.08 7.06 -17.03
N HIS A 99 0.42 6.24 -16.04
CA HIS A 99 1.62 5.41 -16.05
C HIS A 99 1.43 4.14 -15.21
N ILE A 100 2.39 3.26 -15.29
CA ILE A 100 2.48 2.03 -14.50
C ILE A 100 3.86 1.94 -13.86
N HIS A 101 3.95 1.21 -12.75
CA HIS A 101 5.22 0.82 -12.12
C HIS A 101 5.41 -0.70 -12.19
N ALA A 102 6.66 -1.15 -12.13
CA ALA A 102 6.99 -2.57 -12.06
C ALA A 102 6.84 -3.15 -10.63
N VAL A 103 6.68 -2.29 -9.63
CA VAL A 103 6.56 -2.63 -8.20
C VAL A 103 5.34 -1.92 -7.61
N ASP A 104 4.87 -2.40 -6.48
CA ASP A 104 3.82 -1.70 -5.74
C ASP A 104 4.34 -0.37 -5.21
N GLN A 105 3.52 0.67 -5.34
CA GLN A 105 3.78 1.96 -4.71
C GLN A 105 2.66 2.29 -3.73
N ILE A 106 3.03 2.73 -2.53
CA ILE A 106 2.08 3.08 -1.49
C ILE A 106 2.34 4.52 -1.08
N PHE A 107 1.29 5.34 -1.03
CA PHE A 107 1.35 6.69 -0.50
C PHE A 107 0.65 6.78 0.85
N TYR A 108 1.23 7.59 1.74
CA TYR A 108 0.58 8.05 2.95
C TYR A 108 0.57 9.58 2.96
N ILE A 109 -0.59 10.20 2.93
CA ILE A 109 -0.74 11.65 2.86
C ILE A 109 -0.53 12.26 4.25
N LEU A 110 0.44 13.17 4.33
CA LEU A 110 0.80 13.88 5.57
C LEU A 110 0.14 15.26 5.66
N SER A 111 0.08 16.00 4.54
CA SER A 111 -0.58 17.31 4.46
C SER A 111 -1.06 17.63 3.05
N GLY A 112 -2.02 18.55 2.95
CA GLY A 112 -2.65 18.92 1.68
C GLY A 112 -3.57 17.83 1.13
N THR A 113 -4.09 18.04 -0.09
CA THR A 113 -4.97 17.07 -0.77
C THR A 113 -4.34 16.63 -2.07
N MET A 114 -4.17 15.32 -2.25
CA MET A 114 -3.68 14.71 -3.48
C MET A 114 -4.84 14.12 -4.25
N SER A 115 -5.00 14.52 -5.51
CA SER A 115 -5.90 13.86 -6.44
C SER A 115 -5.18 12.68 -7.09
N ILE A 116 -5.86 11.56 -7.18
CA ILE A 116 -5.35 10.33 -7.81
C ILE A 116 -6.39 9.75 -8.76
N GLU A 117 -5.91 9.07 -9.77
CA GLU A 117 -6.74 8.24 -10.64
C GLU A 117 -6.09 6.87 -10.76
N ILE A 118 -6.87 5.84 -10.48
CA ILE A 118 -6.47 4.44 -10.65
C ILE A 118 -7.45 3.85 -11.66
N GLU A 119 -6.92 3.47 -12.83
CA GLU A 119 -7.68 3.10 -14.01
C GLU A 119 -8.66 4.22 -14.43
N SER A 120 -9.95 4.11 -14.08
CA SER A 120 -10.98 5.11 -14.40
C SER A 120 -11.64 5.73 -13.15
N LYS A 121 -11.14 5.42 -11.96
CA LYS A 121 -11.68 5.92 -10.71
C LYS A 121 -10.80 7.02 -10.14
N GLN A 122 -11.42 8.14 -9.80
CA GLN A 122 -10.73 9.29 -9.21
C GLN A 122 -11.06 9.41 -7.72
N TYR A 123 -10.07 9.90 -6.96
CA TYR A 123 -10.16 10.09 -5.52
C TYR A 123 -9.40 11.35 -5.12
N ASP A 124 -9.93 12.09 -4.15
CA ASP A 124 -9.21 13.16 -3.48
C ASP A 124 -8.80 12.68 -2.09
N CYS A 125 -7.49 12.59 -1.88
CA CYS A 125 -6.89 11.98 -0.70
C CYS A 125 -6.38 13.06 0.24
N SER A 126 -7.02 13.21 1.40
CA SER A 126 -6.65 14.12 2.47
C SER A 126 -5.62 13.50 3.43
N PRO A 127 -5.06 14.27 4.39
CA PRO A 127 -4.15 13.75 5.41
C PRO A 127 -4.71 12.53 6.14
N GLY A 128 -3.87 11.51 6.33
CA GLY A 128 -4.25 10.21 6.88
C GLY A 128 -4.70 9.18 5.84
N SER A 129 -4.88 9.57 4.58
CA SER A 129 -5.19 8.63 3.50
C SER A 129 -3.99 7.73 3.20
N LEU A 130 -4.27 6.45 3.05
CA LEU A 130 -3.33 5.43 2.59
C LEU A 130 -3.80 4.92 1.22
N ILE A 131 -2.92 4.98 0.23
CA ILE A 131 -3.22 4.65 -1.16
C ILE A 131 -2.24 3.58 -1.61
N ILE A 132 -2.71 2.58 -2.36
CA ILE A 132 -1.86 1.62 -3.05
C ILE A 132 -2.05 1.75 -4.56
N PHE A 133 -0.93 1.79 -5.29
CA PHE A 133 -0.84 1.64 -6.73
C PHE A 133 -0.17 0.29 -7.00
N PRO A 134 -0.94 -0.77 -7.28
CA PRO A 134 -0.37 -2.09 -7.52
C PRO A 134 0.50 -2.10 -8.78
N ALA A 135 1.51 -2.96 -8.80
CA ALA A 135 2.37 -3.15 -9.96
C ALA A 135 1.55 -3.43 -11.23
N GLY A 136 1.87 -2.75 -12.33
CA GLY A 136 1.20 -2.90 -13.62
C GLY A 136 -0.16 -2.22 -13.74
N VAL A 137 -0.73 -1.69 -12.67
CA VAL A 137 -2.02 -0.99 -12.72
C VAL A 137 -1.84 0.45 -13.15
N ARG A 138 -2.62 0.89 -14.14
CA ARG A 138 -2.58 2.27 -14.69
C ARG A 138 -3.08 3.26 -13.66
N HIS A 139 -2.29 4.28 -13.42
CA HIS A 139 -2.64 5.33 -12.47
C HIS A 139 -1.94 6.65 -12.80
N ARG A 140 -2.40 7.70 -12.16
CA ARG A 140 -1.72 9.00 -12.07
C ARG A 140 -2.05 9.67 -10.74
N ASN A 141 -1.20 10.60 -10.35
CA ASN A 141 -1.43 11.45 -9.20
C ASN A 141 -1.05 12.90 -9.54
N TRP A 142 -1.81 13.84 -9.00
CA TRP A 142 -1.54 15.26 -9.14
C TRP A 142 -2.07 16.02 -7.94
N ASN A 143 -1.57 17.22 -7.75
CA ASN A 143 -2.10 18.13 -6.75
C ASN A 143 -3.08 19.09 -7.43
N GLY A 144 -4.37 18.80 -7.37
CA GLY A 144 -5.45 19.64 -7.91
C GLY A 144 -5.84 20.80 -6.98
N SER A 145 -5.22 20.90 -5.78
CA SER A 145 -5.53 21.94 -4.82
C SER A 145 -4.63 23.18 -4.98
N SER A 146 -4.94 24.24 -4.25
CA SER A 146 -4.12 25.47 -4.21
C SER A 146 -2.93 25.39 -3.26
N GLU A 147 -2.89 24.38 -2.39
CA GLU A 147 -1.86 24.21 -1.37
C GLU A 147 -0.95 23.03 -1.72
N PRO A 148 0.34 23.06 -1.33
CA PRO A 148 1.22 21.92 -1.54
C PRO A 148 0.73 20.67 -0.81
N THR A 149 0.96 19.51 -1.41
CA THR A 149 0.77 18.22 -0.72
C THR A 149 2.12 17.67 -0.28
N VAL A 150 2.15 17.02 0.88
CA VAL A 150 3.30 16.26 1.38
C VAL A 150 2.85 14.83 1.67
N HIS A 151 3.59 13.88 1.16
CA HIS A 151 3.29 12.46 1.36
C HIS A 151 4.56 11.61 1.49
N LEU A 152 4.44 10.47 2.15
CA LEU A 152 5.43 9.40 2.06
C LEU A 152 5.08 8.51 0.88
N ALA A 153 6.10 8.13 0.13
CA ALA A 153 6.00 7.16 -0.96
C ALA A 153 6.88 5.96 -0.64
N PHE A 154 6.26 4.80 -0.50
CA PHE A 154 6.93 3.52 -0.33
C PHE A 154 6.90 2.77 -1.66
N GLN A 155 7.97 2.07 -2.00
CA GLN A 155 8.03 1.16 -3.15
C GLN A 155 8.51 -0.20 -2.68
N THR A 156 7.80 -1.24 -3.04
CA THR A 156 8.12 -2.62 -2.61
C THR A 156 7.68 -3.63 -3.67
N PRO A 157 8.54 -4.64 -4.01
CA PRO A 157 9.94 -4.77 -3.61
C PRO A 157 10.79 -3.57 -4.07
N LEU A 158 12.07 -3.56 -3.72
CA LEU A 158 13.01 -2.54 -4.21
C LEU A 158 12.94 -2.47 -5.74
N PRO A 159 12.74 -1.27 -6.33
CA PRO A 159 12.81 -1.10 -7.77
C PRO A 159 14.19 -1.52 -8.31
N ASP A 160 14.22 -2.18 -9.45
CA ASP A 160 15.48 -2.46 -10.15
C ASP A 160 16.05 -1.13 -10.67
N PRO A 161 17.29 -0.75 -10.29
CA PRO A 161 17.88 0.51 -10.73
C PRO A 161 18.14 0.58 -12.23
N ASN A 162 18.13 -0.55 -12.93
CA ASN A 162 18.34 -0.63 -14.38
C ASN A 162 17.03 -0.53 -15.18
N VAL A 163 15.89 -0.49 -14.50
CA VAL A 163 14.56 -0.41 -15.12
C VAL A 163 13.94 0.95 -14.80
N PRO A 164 13.42 1.68 -15.79
CA PRO A 164 12.68 2.92 -15.54
C PRO A 164 11.57 2.67 -14.52
N PHE A 165 11.55 3.46 -13.45
CA PHE A 165 10.58 3.30 -12.37
C PHE A 165 9.14 3.42 -12.85
N ALA A 166 8.87 4.35 -13.77
CA ALA A 166 7.56 4.59 -14.34
C ALA A 166 7.59 4.45 -15.88
N LYS A 167 6.55 3.82 -16.41
CA LYS A 167 6.31 3.73 -17.86
C LYS A 167 4.98 4.38 -18.19
N SER A 168 4.99 5.39 -19.05
CA SER A 168 3.78 6.03 -19.58
C SER A 168 2.95 5.05 -20.41
N VAL A 169 1.62 5.14 -20.30
CA VAL A 169 0.64 4.24 -20.95
C VAL A 169 -0.59 5.02 -21.40
#